data_77097911c0c452065b6d9b0c1307c518
#
_entry.id   77097911c0c452065b6d9b0c1307c518
#
_cell.length_a   1.000
_cell.length_b   1.000
_cell.length_c   1.000
_cell.angle_alpha   90.00
_cell.angle_beta   90.00
_cell.angle_gamma   90.00
#
_symmetry.space_group_name_H-M   'P 1'
#
loop_
_entity.id
_entity.type
_entity.pdbx_description
1 polymer ?
#
loop_
_entity_poly.entity_id
_entity_poly.type
_entity_poly.pdbx_seq_one_letter_code
_entity_poly.pdbx_strand_id
1 'polypeptide(L)'
;SKGSVVTDYQLEQNNYSDSQFLKDSMERNDAPEEPSTLVADGAYCGENNQQLAEQNNTTLVTTAVSGTKVPEIYADFKLNEAGTRVLECPAGHTPKTSCYTKGGNRHIYVSFPRDTCVNCPHKDQCRVKVHKKVCSFTISANAQKRARAKRMQGTEQFTLLARIRNGVETVPSVLRRIYHADRMQVRGLIKTRFYFG
;
A
#
# COMPACT_ATOMS: atom_id res chain seq x y z
N SER A 1 -1.52 -20.34 21.41
CA SER A 1 -0.88 -19.20 20.77
C SER A 1 0.59 -19.49 20.62
N LYS A 2 1.08 -19.55 19.41
CA LYS A 2 2.51 -19.63 19.13
C LYS A 2 3.11 -18.27 19.51
N GLY A 3 4.15 -18.27 20.34
CA GLY A 3 4.78 -17.05 20.85
C GLY A 3 5.34 -16.18 19.71
N SER A 4 5.34 -14.87 19.91
CA SER A 4 5.99 -13.93 18.99
C SER A 4 7.48 -13.91 19.31
N VAL A 5 8.32 -14.01 18.29
CA VAL A 5 9.78 -13.94 18.39
C VAL A 5 10.25 -12.72 17.61
N VAL A 6 11.12 -11.92 18.21
CA VAL A 6 11.84 -10.84 17.51
C VAL A 6 13.01 -11.48 16.77
N THR A 7 12.97 -11.45 15.46
CA THR A 7 14.00 -12.05 14.59
C THR A 7 15.03 -11.05 14.09
N ASP A 8 14.67 -9.77 14.05
CA ASP A 8 15.55 -8.69 13.60
C ASP A 8 15.16 -7.36 14.27
N TYR A 9 16.12 -6.47 14.42
CA TYR A 9 15.91 -5.09 14.85
C TYR A 9 16.89 -4.16 14.17
N GLN A 10 16.49 -2.91 14.02
CA GLN A 10 17.31 -1.86 13.43
C GLN A 10 17.20 -0.57 14.25
N LEU A 11 18.31 0.10 14.45
CA LEU A 11 18.41 1.39 15.13
C LEU A 11 19.03 2.40 14.19
N GLU A 12 18.29 3.46 13.89
CA GLU A 12 18.74 4.55 13.03
C GLU A 12 18.42 5.93 13.64
N GLN A 13 18.86 6.98 12.97
CA GLN A 13 18.59 8.34 13.39
C GLN A 13 17.08 8.65 13.28
N ASN A 14 16.60 9.61 14.08
CA ASN A 14 15.17 9.95 14.16
C ASN A 14 14.54 10.45 12.85
N ASN A 15 15.37 10.88 11.89
CA ASN A 15 14.96 11.33 10.57
C ASN A 15 15.05 10.23 9.49
N TYR A 16 15.38 9.00 9.87
CA TYR A 16 15.45 7.87 8.95
C TYR A 16 14.05 7.48 8.50
N SER A 17 13.83 7.27 7.20
CA SER A 17 12.49 7.00 6.69
C SER A 17 12.07 5.55 6.88
N ASP A 18 10.78 5.33 7.15
CA ASP A 18 10.21 3.98 7.30
C ASP A 18 10.40 3.14 6.03
N SER A 19 10.29 3.75 4.84
CA SER A 19 10.56 3.06 3.57
C SER A 19 12.00 2.55 3.48
N GLN A 20 12.97 3.30 4.02
CA GLN A 20 14.36 2.87 4.02
C GLN A 20 14.59 1.75 5.03
N PHE A 21 13.93 1.78 6.19
CA PHE A 21 13.98 0.66 7.15
C PHE A 21 13.56 -0.66 6.50
N LEU A 22 12.47 -0.66 5.73
CA LEU A 22 12.00 -1.86 5.04
C LEU A 22 13.03 -2.34 4.01
N LYS A 23 13.58 -1.42 3.24
CA LYS A 23 14.59 -1.74 2.23
C LYS A 23 15.82 -2.38 2.88
N ASP A 24 16.36 -1.76 3.91
CA ASP A 24 17.56 -2.26 4.60
C ASP A 24 17.30 -3.63 5.27
N SER A 25 16.09 -3.82 5.82
CA SER A 25 15.72 -5.12 6.40
C SER A 25 15.67 -6.22 5.35
N MET A 26 15.12 -5.93 4.16
CA MET A 26 15.05 -6.89 3.06
C MET A 26 16.40 -7.14 2.38
N GLU A 27 17.31 -6.16 2.41
CA GLU A 27 18.68 -6.33 1.89
C GLU A 27 19.57 -7.13 2.85
N ARG A 28 19.30 -7.07 4.17
CA ARG A 28 20.06 -7.82 5.18
C ARG A 28 19.63 -9.27 5.34
N ASN A 29 18.36 -9.54 5.11
CA ASN A 29 17.76 -10.84 5.29
C ASN A 29 17.58 -11.50 3.92
N ASP A 30 17.88 -12.79 3.83
CA ASP A 30 17.62 -13.55 2.62
C ASP A 30 16.11 -13.60 2.33
N ALA A 31 15.78 -13.57 1.04
CA ALA A 31 14.40 -13.73 0.62
C ALA A 31 13.87 -15.10 1.09
N PRO A 32 12.65 -15.16 1.66
CA PRO A 32 12.09 -16.42 2.11
C PRO A 32 11.90 -17.40 0.94
N GLU A 33 12.24 -18.65 1.16
CA GLU A 33 12.07 -19.72 0.15
C GLU A 33 10.59 -19.90 -0.20
N GLU A 34 9.71 -19.84 0.80
CA GLU A 34 8.26 -19.90 0.62
C GLU A 34 7.63 -18.49 0.62
N PRO A 35 6.52 -18.29 -0.15
CA PRO A 35 5.80 -17.01 -0.14
C PRO A 35 5.41 -16.61 1.29
N SER A 36 5.82 -15.42 1.70
CA SER A 36 5.58 -14.88 3.03
C SER A 36 4.65 -13.67 3.02
N THR A 37 4.10 -13.31 4.18
CA THR A 37 3.28 -12.10 4.34
C THR A 37 3.88 -11.22 5.43
N LEU A 38 4.27 -10.01 5.04
CA LEU A 38 4.72 -8.97 5.96
C LEU A 38 3.57 -8.02 6.26
N VAL A 39 3.18 -7.92 7.52
CA VAL A 39 2.14 -6.99 7.97
C VAL A 39 2.80 -5.78 8.61
N ALA A 40 2.62 -4.63 7.99
CA ALA A 40 3.23 -3.37 8.42
C ALA A 40 2.18 -2.28 8.68
N ASP A 41 2.61 -1.18 9.22
CA ASP A 41 1.74 -0.03 9.42
C ASP A 41 1.56 0.77 8.10
N GLY A 42 0.67 1.79 8.13
CA GLY A 42 0.35 2.57 6.93
C GLY A 42 1.51 3.40 6.38
N ALA A 43 2.57 3.65 7.15
CA ALA A 43 3.75 4.37 6.69
C ALA A 43 4.50 3.61 5.58
N TYR A 44 4.38 2.29 5.56
CA TYR A 44 5.02 1.40 4.59
C TYR A 44 4.22 1.16 3.30
N CYS A 45 3.06 1.78 3.11
CA CYS A 45 2.14 1.51 2.00
C CYS A 45 2.62 2.00 0.61
N GLY A 46 3.84 2.53 0.48
CA GLY A 46 4.38 3.07 -0.76
C GLY A 46 4.53 2.01 -1.87
N GLU A 47 4.40 2.45 -3.14
CA GLU A 47 4.53 1.55 -4.30
C GLU A 47 5.90 0.89 -4.37
N ASN A 48 6.96 1.66 -4.08
CA ASN A 48 8.32 1.13 -4.06
C ASN A 48 8.47 0.01 -3.03
N ASN A 49 7.83 0.15 -1.86
CA ASN A 49 7.86 -0.88 -0.82
C ASN A 49 7.10 -2.14 -1.22
N GLN A 50 5.99 -1.99 -1.94
CA GLN A 50 5.25 -3.14 -2.46
C GLN A 50 6.05 -3.90 -3.51
N GLN A 51 6.67 -3.18 -4.46
CA GLN A 51 7.53 -3.78 -5.48
C GLN A 51 8.73 -4.49 -4.86
N LEU A 52 9.36 -3.86 -3.88
CA LEU A 52 10.49 -4.45 -3.15
C LEU A 52 10.09 -5.74 -2.42
N ALA A 53 8.94 -5.74 -1.75
CA ALA A 53 8.41 -6.92 -1.09
C ALA A 53 8.11 -8.06 -2.09
N GLU A 54 7.45 -7.74 -3.21
CA GLU A 54 7.17 -8.70 -4.28
C GLU A 54 8.45 -9.33 -4.85
N GLN A 55 9.51 -8.52 -5.05
CA GLN A 55 10.82 -9.00 -5.49
C GLN A 55 11.49 -9.94 -4.47
N ASN A 56 11.15 -9.81 -3.21
CA ASN A 56 11.63 -10.66 -2.10
C ASN A 56 10.61 -11.75 -1.72
N ASN A 57 9.82 -12.25 -2.65
CA ASN A 57 8.82 -13.32 -2.43
C ASN A 57 7.89 -13.05 -1.23
N THR A 58 7.60 -11.78 -0.96
CA THR A 58 6.84 -11.32 0.21
C THR A 58 5.66 -10.47 -0.19
N THR A 59 4.48 -10.75 0.34
CA THR A 59 3.29 -9.89 0.17
C THR A 59 3.25 -8.86 1.30
N LEU A 60 3.36 -7.58 0.95
CA LEU A 60 3.25 -6.49 1.93
C LEU A 60 1.77 -6.11 2.15
N VAL A 61 1.28 -6.32 3.36
CA VAL A 61 -0.05 -5.91 3.80
C VAL A 61 0.08 -4.78 4.80
N THR A 62 -0.50 -3.60 4.48
CA THR A 62 -0.47 -2.45 5.37
C THR A 62 -1.81 -2.22 6.06
N THR A 63 -1.78 -1.94 7.38
CA THR A 63 -3.00 -1.76 8.18
C THR A 63 -3.78 -0.49 7.87
N ALA A 64 -3.15 0.48 7.22
CA ALA A 64 -3.79 1.68 6.71
C ALA A 64 -3.35 1.95 5.27
N VAL A 65 -4.26 2.53 4.49
CA VAL A 65 -3.96 3.02 3.14
C VAL A 65 -3.84 4.53 3.22
N SER A 66 -2.63 5.05 3.09
CA SER A 66 -2.40 6.49 3.07
C SER A 66 -2.76 7.11 1.72
N GLY A 67 -3.02 8.41 1.72
CA GLY A 67 -3.26 9.20 0.51
C GLY A 67 -4.74 9.51 0.23
N THR A 68 -5.00 10.05 -0.96
CA THR A 68 -6.34 10.51 -1.36
C THR A 68 -7.35 9.36 -1.40
N LYS A 69 -8.54 9.58 -0.84
CA LYS A 69 -9.65 8.61 -0.92
C LYS A 69 -10.04 8.35 -2.37
N VAL A 70 -9.96 7.10 -2.78
CA VAL A 70 -10.33 6.64 -4.11
C VAL A 70 -11.66 5.87 -4.06
N PRO A 71 -12.47 5.91 -5.13
CA PRO A 71 -13.66 5.06 -5.25
C PRO A 71 -13.26 3.58 -5.23
N GLU A 72 -13.99 2.75 -4.48
CA GLU A 72 -13.68 1.32 -4.38
C GLU A 72 -13.86 0.58 -5.72
N ILE A 73 -14.79 1.06 -6.55
CA ILE A 73 -15.02 0.51 -7.89
C ILE A 73 -13.79 0.59 -8.81
N TYR A 74 -12.79 1.44 -8.47
CA TYR A 74 -11.55 1.50 -9.25
C TYR A 74 -10.75 0.19 -9.19
N ALA A 75 -11.01 -0.66 -8.19
CA ALA A 75 -10.42 -1.99 -8.11
C ALA A 75 -10.80 -2.90 -9.30
N ASP A 76 -11.97 -2.68 -9.90
CA ASP A 76 -12.58 -3.55 -10.92
C ASP A 76 -12.24 -3.14 -12.37
N PHE A 77 -11.56 -2.00 -12.54
CA PHE A 77 -11.07 -1.63 -13.88
C PHE A 77 -9.97 -2.61 -14.32
N LYS A 78 -10.02 -3.06 -15.56
CA LYS A 78 -8.95 -3.86 -16.15
C LYS A 78 -7.93 -2.92 -16.78
N LEU A 79 -6.70 -2.93 -16.25
CA LEU A 79 -5.57 -2.22 -16.83
C LEU A 79 -4.70 -3.20 -17.63
N ASN A 80 -3.89 -2.68 -18.55
CA ASN A 80 -2.82 -3.46 -19.16
C ASN A 80 -1.71 -3.74 -18.11
N GLU A 81 -0.82 -4.69 -18.40
CA GLU A 81 0.28 -5.10 -17.51
C GLU A 81 1.15 -3.93 -17.06
N ALA A 82 1.44 -3.00 -17.95
CA ALA A 82 2.22 -1.80 -17.63
C ALA A 82 1.47 -0.76 -16.78
N GLY A 83 0.16 -0.95 -16.48
CA GLY A 83 -0.65 0.01 -15.73
C GLY A 83 -0.83 1.38 -16.40
N THR A 84 -0.67 1.44 -17.73
CA THR A 84 -0.68 2.68 -18.53
C THR A 84 -1.92 2.85 -19.38
N ARG A 85 -2.78 1.84 -19.48
CA ARG A 85 -4.02 1.87 -20.26
C ARG A 85 -5.14 1.14 -19.54
N VAL A 86 -6.34 1.71 -19.60
CA VAL A 86 -7.58 1.01 -19.23
C VAL A 86 -8.03 0.20 -20.44
N LEU A 87 -8.26 -1.08 -20.25
CA LEU A 87 -8.77 -2.01 -21.26
C LEU A 87 -10.28 -2.12 -21.17
N GLU A 88 -10.82 -2.18 -19.94
CA GLU A 88 -12.24 -2.40 -19.70
C GLU A 88 -12.68 -1.73 -18.39
N CYS A 89 -13.88 -1.18 -18.35
CA CYS A 89 -14.49 -0.64 -17.14
C CYS A 89 -15.26 -1.72 -16.35
N PRO A 90 -15.64 -1.48 -15.09
CA PRO A 90 -16.41 -2.45 -14.29
C PRO A 90 -17.72 -2.93 -14.90
N ALA A 91 -18.32 -2.16 -15.81
CA ALA A 91 -19.53 -2.54 -16.54
C ALA A 91 -19.24 -3.29 -17.85
N GLY A 92 -18.00 -3.69 -18.12
CA GLY A 92 -17.63 -4.47 -19.31
C GLY A 92 -17.41 -3.65 -20.59
N HIS A 93 -17.34 -2.32 -20.50
CA HIS A 93 -17.17 -1.49 -21.70
C HIS A 93 -15.71 -1.11 -21.95
N THR A 94 -15.31 -1.18 -23.22
CA THR A 94 -14.01 -0.72 -23.69
C THR A 94 -14.01 0.81 -23.87
N PRO A 95 -12.99 1.53 -23.37
CA PRO A 95 -12.93 2.98 -23.53
C PRO A 95 -12.69 3.41 -24.98
N LYS A 96 -13.28 4.53 -25.38
CA LYS A 96 -13.00 5.16 -26.66
C LYS A 96 -11.57 5.71 -26.72
N THR A 97 -11.09 6.23 -25.58
CA THR A 97 -9.74 6.78 -25.44
C THR A 97 -9.17 6.35 -24.10
N SER A 98 -7.91 5.92 -24.09
CA SER A 98 -7.14 5.63 -22.90
C SER A 98 -5.72 6.13 -23.12
N CYS A 99 -5.40 7.33 -22.59
CA CYS A 99 -4.13 8.02 -22.79
C CYS A 99 -3.39 8.19 -21.48
N TYR A 100 -2.13 7.76 -21.44
CA TYR A 100 -1.26 7.91 -20.29
C TYR A 100 -0.50 9.22 -20.32
N THR A 101 -0.53 9.95 -19.19
CA THR A 101 0.21 11.20 -19.02
C THR A 101 1.45 10.94 -18.16
N LYS A 102 2.64 11.17 -18.73
CA LYS A 102 3.94 10.95 -18.06
C LYS A 102 4.36 12.08 -17.10
N GLY A 103 3.57 13.14 -16.94
CA GLY A 103 3.85 14.25 -16.01
C GLY A 103 3.77 13.83 -14.54
N GLY A 104 4.12 14.72 -13.59
CA GLY A 104 4.27 14.43 -12.16
C GLY A 104 3.15 13.63 -11.48
N ASN A 105 1.95 13.63 -12.03
CA ASN A 105 0.83 12.76 -11.63
C ASN A 105 0.60 11.68 -12.69
N ARG A 106 1.35 10.61 -12.66
CA ARG A 106 1.22 9.44 -13.55
C ARG A 106 -0.23 8.93 -13.59
N HIS A 107 -1.07 9.47 -14.48
CA HIS A 107 -2.48 9.11 -14.60
C HIS A 107 -2.88 8.78 -16.03
N ILE A 108 -3.95 8.00 -16.17
CA ILE A 108 -4.57 7.60 -17.41
C ILE A 108 -5.84 8.43 -17.56
N TYR A 109 -5.91 9.23 -18.61
CA TYR A 109 -7.15 9.86 -19.04
C TYR A 109 -7.98 8.84 -19.80
N VAL A 110 -9.24 8.66 -19.40
CA VAL A 110 -10.14 7.68 -20.01
C VAL A 110 -11.41 8.37 -20.45
N SER A 111 -11.87 8.04 -21.65
CA SER A 111 -13.18 8.50 -22.13
C SER A 111 -14.01 7.37 -22.72
N PHE A 112 -15.32 7.49 -22.54
CA PHE A 112 -16.34 6.57 -23.07
C PHE A 112 -17.38 7.37 -23.86
N PRO A 113 -18.16 6.76 -24.77
CA PRO A 113 -19.34 7.38 -25.34
C PRO A 113 -20.26 7.85 -24.22
N ARG A 114 -20.94 9.00 -24.43
CA ARG A 114 -21.79 9.59 -23.38
C ARG A 114 -22.86 8.62 -22.90
N ASP A 115 -23.55 7.97 -23.84
CA ASP A 115 -24.70 7.12 -23.55
C ASP A 115 -24.30 5.88 -22.73
N THR A 116 -23.08 5.38 -22.91
CA THR A 116 -22.52 4.27 -22.14
C THR A 116 -22.44 4.58 -20.64
N CYS A 117 -21.99 5.79 -20.27
CA CYS A 117 -21.81 6.16 -18.86
C CYS A 117 -23.06 6.79 -18.23
N VAL A 118 -23.89 7.52 -19.00
CA VAL A 118 -25.08 8.17 -18.46
C VAL A 118 -26.09 7.14 -17.96
N ASN A 119 -26.22 6.02 -18.67
CA ASN A 119 -27.14 4.92 -18.32
C ASN A 119 -26.49 3.80 -17.49
N CYS A 120 -25.22 3.99 -17.09
CA CYS A 120 -24.48 2.99 -16.33
C CYS A 120 -24.90 2.97 -14.85
N PRO A 121 -25.16 1.81 -14.24
CA PRO A 121 -25.50 1.70 -12.82
C PRO A 121 -24.35 2.15 -11.89
N HIS A 122 -23.12 2.16 -12.39
CA HIS A 122 -21.93 2.56 -11.64
C HIS A 122 -21.53 4.02 -11.84
N LYS A 123 -22.31 4.81 -12.53
CA LYS A 123 -22.00 6.20 -12.90
C LYS A 123 -21.52 7.05 -11.72
N ASP A 124 -22.26 7.03 -10.63
CA ASP A 124 -21.95 7.86 -9.45
C ASP A 124 -20.71 7.39 -8.70
N GLN A 125 -20.46 6.08 -8.70
CA GLN A 125 -19.29 5.47 -8.08
C GLN A 125 -18.02 5.75 -8.90
N CYS A 126 -18.12 5.78 -10.23
CA CYS A 126 -16.99 6.04 -11.12
C CYS A 126 -16.53 7.52 -11.13
N ARG A 127 -17.33 8.45 -10.58
CA ARG A 127 -17.06 9.90 -10.57
C ARG A 127 -16.75 10.44 -11.96
N VAL A 128 -17.46 9.98 -12.99
CA VAL A 128 -17.26 10.43 -14.37
C VAL A 128 -17.73 11.87 -14.56
N LYS A 129 -16.98 12.63 -15.34
CA LYS A 129 -17.40 13.96 -15.84
C LYS A 129 -18.17 13.78 -17.14
N VAL A 130 -19.41 14.23 -17.17
CA VAL A 130 -20.28 14.13 -18.35
C VAL A 130 -20.09 15.37 -19.24
N HIS A 131 -19.70 15.14 -20.49
CA HIS A 131 -19.57 16.16 -21.53
C HIS A 131 -20.64 15.96 -22.62
N LYS A 132 -20.72 16.87 -23.60
CA LYS A 132 -21.75 16.80 -24.67
C LYS A 132 -21.73 15.50 -25.48
N LYS A 133 -20.55 14.94 -25.79
CA LYS A 133 -20.36 13.75 -26.62
C LYS A 133 -19.72 12.57 -25.92
N VAL A 134 -19.05 12.79 -24.79
CA VAL A 134 -18.29 11.77 -24.07
C VAL A 134 -18.44 11.94 -22.56
N CYS A 135 -18.18 10.86 -21.84
CA CYS A 135 -17.90 10.91 -20.40
C CYS A 135 -16.42 10.64 -20.19
N SER A 136 -15.79 11.33 -19.25
CA SER A 136 -14.37 11.18 -18.97
C SER A 136 -14.05 11.16 -17.48
N PHE A 137 -12.96 10.51 -17.13
CA PHE A 137 -12.36 10.55 -15.80
C PHE A 137 -10.87 10.22 -15.89
N THR A 138 -10.18 10.33 -14.77
CA THR A 138 -8.76 9.96 -14.66
C THR A 138 -8.58 8.90 -13.60
N ILE A 139 -7.75 7.91 -13.90
CA ILE A 139 -7.35 6.83 -13.00
C ILE A 139 -5.84 6.63 -13.08
N SER A 140 -5.24 6.09 -12.03
CA SER A 140 -3.84 5.64 -12.06
C SER A 140 -3.76 4.21 -11.54
N ALA A 141 -2.70 3.49 -11.89
CA ALA A 141 -2.43 2.17 -11.33
C ALA A 141 -2.39 2.21 -9.80
N ASN A 142 -1.81 3.28 -9.22
CA ASN A 142 -1.78 3.47 -7.77
C ASN A 142 -3.17 3.70 -7.16
N ALA A 143 -4.06 4.41 -7.86
CA ALA A 143 -5.45 4.56 -7.42
C ALA A 143 -6.16 3.21 -7.42
N GLN A 144 -5.92 2.37 -8.43
CA GLN A 144 -6.45 1.01 -8.48
C GLN A 144 -5.91 0.13 -7.34
N LYS A 145 -4.59 0.13 -7.14
CA LYS A 145 -3.95 -0.62 -6.02
C LYS A 145 -4.55 -0.20 -4.67
N ARG A 146 -4.73 1.11 -4.43
CA ARG A 146 -5.37 1.62 -3.20
C ARG A 146 -6.83 1.20 -3.06
N ALA A 147 -7.59 1.18 -4.16
CA ALA A 147 -8.97 0.70 -4.14
C ALA A 147 -9.05 -0.80 -3.77
N ARG A 148 -8.14 -1.62 -4.31
CA ARG A 148 -8.02 -3.05 -3.96
C ARG A 148 -7.63 -3.24 -2.50
N ALA A 149 -6.62 -2.49 -2.02
CA ALA A 149 -6.18 -2.54 -0.63
C ALA A 149 -7.32 -2.13 0.32
N LYS A 150 -8.09 -1.09 -0.01
CA LYS A 150 -9.24 -0.67 0.79
C LYS A 150 -10.33 -1.75 0.86
N ARG A 151 -10.63 -2.41 -0.26
CA ARG A 151 -11.59 -3.53 -0.30
C ARG A 151 -11.09 -4.70 0.57
N MET A 152 -9.78 -5.00 0.53
CA MET A 152 -9.18 -6.02 1.36
C MET A 152 -9.32 -5.72 2.85
N GLN A 153 -9.26 -4.44 3.27
CA GLN A 153 -9.44 -4.04 4.67
C GLN A 153 -10.81 -4.43 5.27
N GLY A 154 -11.84 -4.62 4.45
CA GLY A 154 -13.15 -5.10 4.87
C GLY A 154 -13.26 -6.62 5.06
N THR A 155 -12.19 -7.40 4.83
CA THR A 155 -12.22 -8.86 4.90
C THR A 155 -11.85 -9.39 6.29
N GLU A 156 -12.34 -10.60 6.62
CA GLU A 156 -11.95 -11.30 7.86
C GLU A 156 -10.45 -11.62 7.89
N GLN A 157 -9.88 -11.99 6.74
CA GLN A 157 -8.45 -12.23 6.60
C GLN A 157 -7.63 -11.00 6.99
N PHE A 158 -8.02 -9.82 6.52
CA PHE A 158 -7.36 -8.57 6.90
C PHE A 158 -7.48 -8.31 8.41
N THR A 159 -8.67 -8.54 8.99
CA THR A 159 -8.90 -8.38 10.43
C THR A 159 -7.97 -9.27 11.25
N LEU A 160 -7.74 -10.51 10.81
CA LEU A 160 -6.78 -11.43 11.45
C LEU A 160 -5.35 -10.89 11.36
N LEU A 161 -4.92 -10.46 10.18
CA LEU A 161 -3.58 -9.89 9.98
C LEU A 161 -3.36 -8.61 10.81
N ALA A 162 -4.36 -7.74 10.88
CA ALA A 162 -4.30 -6.54 11.71
C ALA A 162 -4.18 -6.87 13.21
N ARG A 163 -4.86 -7.91 13.69
CA ARG A 163 -4.71 -8.40 15.09
C ARG A 163 -3.30 -8.94 15.35
N ILE A 164 -2.72 -9.66 14.41
CA ILE A 164 -1.33 -10.14 14.53
C ILE A 164 -0.38 -8.94 14.64
N ARG A 165 -0.52 -7.95 13.78
CA ARG A 165 0.30 -6.72 13.83
C ARG A 165 0.13 -5.99 15.16
N ASN A 166 -1.08 -5.83 15.66
CA ASN A 166 -1.33 -5.16 16.94
C ASN A 166 -0.67 -5.89 18.11
N GLY A 167 -0.52 -7.21 18.02
CA GLY A 167 0.24 -8.00 19.00
C GLY A 167 1.71 -7.59 19.09
N VAL A 168 2.31 -7.14 17.99
CA VAL A 168 3.72 -6.67 17.97
C VAL A 168 3.91 -5.39 18.79
N GLU A 169 2.88 -4.56 18.97
CA GLU A 169 2.95 -3.34 19.79
C GLU A 169 3.22 -3.61 21.28
N THR A 170 3.04 -4.84 21.72
CA THR A 170 3.46 -5.26 23.07
C THR A 170 4.96 -5.16 23.25
N VAL A 171 5.78 -5.42 22.23
CA VAL A 171 7.25 -5.37 22.30
C VAL A 171 7.76 -3.95 22.61
N PRO A 172 7.40 -2.89 21.84
CA PRO A 172 7.75 -1.52 22.21
C PRO A 172 7.23 -1.10 23.58
N SER A 173 6.04 -1.58 23.97
CA SER A 173 5.48 -1.31 25.29
C SER A 173 6.31 -1.92 26.43
N VAL A 174 6.79 -3.16 26.25
CA VAL A 174 7.70 -3.82 27.19
C VAL A 174 9.04 -3.08 27.26
N LEU A 175 9.62 -2.75 26.11
CA LEU A 175 10.88 -2.00 26.03
C LEU A 175 10.79 -0.64 26.77
N ARG A 176 9.68 0.08 26.64
CA ARG A 176 9.48 1.34 27.33
C ARG A 176 9.27 1.16 28.83
N ARG A 177 8.39 0.22 29.25
CA ARG A 177 7.97 0.08 30.65
C ARG A 177 8.99 -0.66 31.50
N ILE A 178 9.64 -1.68 30.98
CA ILE A 178 10.56 -2.54 31.74
C ILE A 178 12.02 -2.07 31.55
N TYR A 179 12.39 -1.78 30.31
CA TYR A 179 13.77 -1.44 29.97
C TYR A 179 14.01 0.07 29.81
N HIS A 180 12.97 0.89 30.05
CA HIS A 180 13.07 2.36 29.98
C HIS A 180 13.67 2.89 28.69
N ALA A 181 13.37 2.26 27.54
CA ALA A 181 13.94 2.59 26.26
C ALA A 181 13.64 4.04 25.78
N ASP A 182 12.62 4.68 26.34
CA ASP A 182 12.27 6.08 26.13
C ASP A 182 13.05 7.06 27.03
N ARG A 183 13.76 6.55 28.04
CA ARG A 183 14.52 7.33 29.03
C ARG A 183 15.97 6.89 29.15
N MET A 184 16.56 6.52 28.03
CA MET A 184 17.95 6.05 28.00
C MET A 184 18.91 7.11 28.55
N GLN A 185 19.88 6.66 29.32
CA GLN A 185 20.95 7.52 29.89
C GLN A 185 22.00 7.90 28.84
N VAL A 186 21.92 7.32 27.65
CA VAL A 186 22.86 7.55 26.54
C VAL A 186 22.21 8.36 25.43
N ARG A 187 22.98 9.20 24.76
CA ARG A 187 22.54 10.00 23.62
C ARG A 187 23.42 9.72 22.39
N GLY A 188 22.80 9.74 21.23
CA GLY A 188 23.45 9.53 19.94
C GLY A 188 23.45 8.08 19.49
N LEU A 189 23.39 7.87 18.17
CA LEU A 189 23.17 6.56 17.54
C LEU A 189 24.21 5.52 17.97
N ILE A 190 25.48 5.87 17.99
CA ILE A 190 26.57 4.94 18.35
C ILE A 190 26.38 4.39 19.76
N LYS A 191 26.16 5.29 20.76
CA LYS A 191 25.97 4.89 22.15
C LYS A 191 24.68 4.07 22.32
N THR A 192 23.61 4.43 21.60
CA THR A 192 22.37 3.69 21.62
C THR A 192 22.54 2.29 21.06
N ARG A 193 23.28 2.11 19.97
CA ARG A 193 23.61 0.79 19.41
C ARG A 193 24.36 -0.08 20.43
N PHE A 194 25.34 0.48 21.12
CA PHE A 194 26.05 -0.27 22.18
C PHE A 194 25.17 -0.61 23.39
N TYR A 195 24.16 0.18 23.67
CA TYR A 195 23.25 -0.06 24.79
C TYR A 195 22.26 -1.21 24.51
N PHE A 196 21.86 -1.39 23.27
CA PHE A 196 20.89 -2.43 22.86
C PHE A 196 21.56 -3.69 22.26
N GLY A 197 22.75 -3.63 21.79
CA GLY A 197 23.37 -4.72 21.09
C GLY A 197 24.67 -5.17 21.56
#